data_981e9c4451a214881542c407fb3b1e9b
#
_entry.id   981e9c4451a214881542c407fb3b1e9b
#
_cell.length_a   1.000
_cell.length_b   1.000
_cell.length_c   1.000
_cell.angle_alpha   90.00
_cell.angle_beta   90.00
_cell.angle_gamma   90.00
#
_symmetry.space_group_name_H-M   'P 1'
#
loop_
_entity.id
_entity.type
_entity.pdbx_description
1 polymer ?
#
loop_
_entity_poly.entity_id
_entity_poly.type
_entity_poly.pdbx_seq_one_letter_code
_entity_poly.pdbx_strand_id
1 'polypeptide(L)'
;MIIFSYNFPHRKTEDFILYCFFNNIRIDAVIACDWKKLNVSSPSFKTKVAVKPKFEPSELCKSLKINYYNFNHDSNECYNFLKKIKPKLGLISGARIIPGKIIELFEIGIINFHPGDIPTIRGLNSSLRAIKLNHPQIITAHLIDNKIDSGTILLKKRIELHNSDTIFDINEKLYFEQISMIKKSIDYAKGGKGEKIKIDTKYHMECPFDDKESFEKYFKKYNK
;
A
#
# COMPACT_ATOMS: atom_id res chain seq x y z
N MET A 1 -12.81 8.63 -7.94
CA MET A 1 -11.98 7.51 -7.42
C MET A 1 -12.42 7.19 -6.00
N ILE A 2 -12.44 5.92 -5.61
CA ILE A 2 -12.68 5.47 -4.23
C ILE A 2 -11.33 5.27 -3.53
N ILE A 3 -11.20 5.75 -2.28
CA ILE A 3 -10.05 5.43 -1.42
C ILE A 3 -10.50 4.43 -0.34
N PHE A 4 -9.83 3.29 -0.26
CA PHE A 4 -9.97 2.35 0.85
C PHE A 4 -9.01 2.73 1.97
N SER A 5 -9.52 2.85 3.19
CA SER A 5 -8.76 3.31 4.35
C SER A 5 -9.09 2.56 5.64
N TYR A 6 -8.37 2.87 6.71
CA TYR A 6 -8.75 2.49 8.07
C TYR A 6 -9.57 3.60 8.73
N ASN A 7 -10.51 3.20 9.62
CA ASN A 7 -11.33 4.10 10.43
C ASN A 7 -10.64 4.45 11.77
N PHE A 8 -9.38 4.90 11.67
CA PHE A 8 -8.58 5.41 12.79
C PHE A 8 -7.45 6.28 12.23
N PRO A 9 -6.82 7.17 13.03
CA PRO A 9 -5.70 7.97 12.60
C PRO A 9 -4.59 7.13 11.98
N HIS A 10 -4.37 7.29 10.69
CA HIS A 10 -3.45 6.48 9.90
C HIS A 10 -2.69 7.35 8.90
N ARG A 11 -1.36 7.45 9.08
CA ARG A 11 -0.49 8.34 8.30
C ARG A 11 -0.71 8.20 6.79
N LYS A 12 -0.72 6.99 6.27
CA LYS A 12 -0.87 6.77 4.83
C LYS A 12 -2.24 7.20 4.31
N THR A 13 -3.29 7.07 5.11
CA THR A 13 -4.63 7.55 4.75
C THR A 13 -4.64 9.07 4.67
N GLU A 14 -4.11 9.76 5.69
CA GLU A 14 -3.99 11.21 5.73
C GLU A 14 -3.21 11.72 4.52
N ASP A 15 -1.99 11.22 4.31
CA ASP A 15 -1.10 11.68 3.25
C ASP A 15 -1.67 11.41 1.84
N PHE A 16 -2.36 10.27 1.62
CA PHE A 16 -2.97 9.95 0.33
C PHE A 16 -4.17 10.84 0.01
N ILE A 17 -5.02 11.13 1.00
CA ILE A 17 -6.15 12.05 0.84
C ILE A 17 -5.64 13.46 0.54
N LEU A 18 -4.67 13.96 1.32
CA LEU A 18 -4.09 15.29 1.12
C LEU A 18 -3.36 15.39 -0.22
N TYR A 19 -2.58 14.37 -0.59
CA TYR A 19 -1.93 14.35 -1.91
C TYR A 19 -2.95 14.44 -3.05
N CYS A 20 -4.00 13.65 -3.01
CA CYS A 20 -5.04 13.68 -4.02
C CYS A 20 -5.74 15.05 -4.06
N PHE A 21 -6.06 15.63 -2.90
CA PHE A 21 -6.72 16.94 -2.79
C PHE A 21 -5.85 18.05 -3.41
N PHE A 22 -4.59 18.16 -3.00
CA PHE A 22 -3.69 19.21 -3.50
C PHE A 22 -3.26 19.02 -4.97
N ASN A 23 -3.36 17.82 -5.50
CA ASN A 23 -3.09 17.55 -6.91
C ASN A 23 -4.36 17.53 -7.80
N ASN A 24 -5.50 18.02 -7.29
CA ASN A 24 -6.79 18.05 -8.00
C ASN A 24 -7.24 16.67 -8.51
N ILE A 25 -6.90 15.61 -7.79
CA ILE A 25 -7.36 14.25 -8.08
C ILE A 25 -8.68 14.04 -7.36
N ARG A 26 -9.79 13.94 -8.10
CA ARG A 26 -11.11 13.79 -7.53
C ARG A 26 -11.28 12.50 -6.75
N ILE A 27 -11.61 12.64 -5.47
CA ILE A 27 -12.03 11.56 -4.57
C ILE A 27 -13.56 11.60 -4.50
N ASP A 28 -14.23 10.54 -4.95
CA ASP A 28 -15.69 10.43 -4.90
C ASP A 28 -16.16 9.99 -3.51
N ALA A 29 -15.42 9.09 -2.87
CA ALA A 29 -15.63 8.71 -1.49
C ALA A 29 -14.38 8.04 -0.88
N VAL A 30 -14.30 8.09 0.46
CA VAL A 30 -13.41 7.27 1.28
C VAL A 30 -14.27 6.21 1.97
N ILE A 31 -13.89 4.94 1.80
CA ILE A 31 -14.49 3.80 2.49
C ILE A 31 -13.48 3.31 3.53
N ALA A 32 -13.81 3.51 4.79
CA ALA A 32 -12.95 3.18 5.92
C ALA A 32 -13.47 1.95 6.64
N CYS A 33 -12.57 1.09 7.09
CA CYS A 33 -12.93 -0.05 7.94
C CYS A 33 -12.29 0.05 9.31
N ASP A 34 -12.97 -0.52 10.30
CA ASP A 34 -12.47 -0.59 11.66
C ASP A 34 -11.25 -1.52 11.76
N TRP A 35 -10.45 -1.26 12.79
CA TRP A 35 -9.28 -2.07 13.03
C TRP A 35 -9.65 -3.50 13.44
N LYS A 36 -8.98 -4.47 12.80
CA LYS A 36 -9.05 -5.87 13.22
C LYS A 36 -7.62 -6.38 13.46
N LYS A 37 -7.37 -6.99 14.62
CA LYS A 37 -6.07 -7.58 14.94
C LYS A 37 -5.69 -8.62 13.88
N LEU A 38 -4.50 -8.50 13.31
CA LEU A 38 -3.91 -9.53 12.46
C LEU A 38 -3.00 -10.42 13.29
N ASN A 39 -3.09 -11.72 13.06
CA ASN A 39 -2.14 -12.67 13.60
C ASN A 39 -0.96 -12.80 12.61
N VAL A 40 -0.07 -11.79 12.63
CA VAL A 40 1.12 -11.73 11.78
C VAL A 40 2.36 -11.52 12.62
N SER A 41 3.47 -12.12 12.21
CA SER A 41 4.76 -11.89 12.87
C SER A 41 5.27 -10.49 12.54
N SER A 42 5.64 -9.76 13.58
CA SER A 42 6.34 -8.49 13.46
C SER A 42 7.82 -8.67 13.79
N PRO A 43 8.71 -7.82 13.25
CA PRO A 43 10.10 -7.81 13.69
C PRO A 43 10.20 -7.61 15.21
N SER A 44 11.11 -8.30 15.87
CA SER A 44 11.41 -8.15 17.30
C SER A 44 12.11 -6.82 17.63
N PHE A 45 12.49 -6.06 16.61
CA PHE A 45 13.16 -4.76 16.68
C PHE A 45 12.44 -3.71 15.85
N LYS A 46 12.67 -2.44 16.20
CA LYS A 46 12.04 -1.31 15.46
C LYS A 46 12.66 -1.16 14.07
N THR A 47 11.80 -0.98 13.08
CA THR A 47 12.19 -0.76 11.68
C THR A 47 11.58 0.50 11.09
N LYS A 48 10.64 1.13 11.78
CA LYS A 48 9.91 2.31 11.31
C LYS A 48 9.91 3.41 12.37
N VAL A 49 9.93 4.65 11.91
CA VAL A 49 9.70 5.83 12.76
C VAL A 49 8.22 5.86 13.18
N ALA A 50 7.99 6.13 14.46
CA ALA A 50 6.63 6.35 14.96
C ALA A 50 6.19 7.77 14.60
N VAL A 51 5.42 7.89 13.53
CA VAL A 51 4.78 9.15 13.14
C VAL A 51 3.31 9.07 13.53
N LYS A 52 2.86 10.02 14.35
CA LYS A 52 1.44 10.13 14.71
C LYS A 52 0.71 10.92 13.62
N PRO A 53 -0.34 10.37 12.99
CA PRO A 53 -1.23 11.13 12.13
C PRO A 53 -1.90 12.24 12.95
N LYS A 54 -2.29 13.33 12.28
CA LYS A 54 -2.86 14.52 12.92
C LYS A 54 -4.38 14.50 12.95
N PHE A 55 -5.00 13.79 12.00
CA PHE A 55 -6.44 13.86 11.79
C PHE A 55 -7.10 12.49 11.91
N GLU A 56 -8.30 12.49 12.45
CA GLU A 56 -9.24 11.41 12.23
C GLU A 56 -9.66 11.40 10.74
N PRO A 57 -9.69 10.26 10.05
CA PRO A 57 -10.04 10.23 8.63
C PRO A 57 -11.40 10.83 8.32
N SER A 58 -12.38 10.64 9.18
CA SER A 58 -13.72 11.24 9.05
C SER A 58 -13.71 12.76 9.12
N GLU A 59 -12.94 13.33 10.07
CA GLU A 59 -12.81 14.78 10.25
C GLU A 59 -12.06 15.41 9.06
N LEU A 60 -11.00 14.75 8.59
CA LEU A 60 -10.27 15.19 7.40
C LEU A 60 -11.19 15.21 6.17
N CYS A 61 -11.94 14.13 5.93
CA CYS A 61 -12.88 14.05 4.82
C CYS A 61 -13.98 15.11 4.90
N LYS A 62 -14.54 15.34 6.10
CA LYS A 62 -15.52 16.40 6.35
C LYS A 62 -14.97 17.79 6.01
N SER A 63 -13.76 18.10 6.47
CA SER A 63 -13.09 19.38 6.20
C SER A 63 -12.82 19.62 4.72
N LEU A 64 -12.52 18.55 3.96
CA LEU A 64 -12.26 18.60 2.53
C LEU A 64 -13.50 18.36 1.66
N LYS A 65 -14.70 18.24 2.27
CA LYS A 65 -15.98 17.95 1.61
C LYS A 65 -15.95 16.66 0.77
N ILE A 66 -15.26 15.63 1.28
CA ILE A 66 -15.18 14.29 0.67
C ILE A 66 -16.19 13.38 1.39
N ASN A 67 -16.97 12.61 0.65
CA ASN A 67 -17.87 11.62 1.23
C ASN A 67 -17.10 10.56 2.00
N TYR A 68 -17.54 10.22 3.21
CA TYR A 68 -16.90 9.26 4.08
C TYR A 68 -17.91 8.21 4.53
N TYR A 69 -17.53 6.93 4.42
CA TYR A 69 -18.35 5.80 4.84
C TYR A 69 -17.53 4.84 5.68
N ASN A 70 -18.09 4.41 6.81
CA ASN A 70 -17.50 3.36 7.64
C ASN A 70 -18.15 2.02 7.30
N PHE A 71 -17.52 1.25 6.39
CA PHE A 71 -17.94 -0.09 6.03
C PHE A 71 -16.75 -1.04 6.15
N ASN A 72 -16.99 -2.26 6.68
CA ASN A 72 -16.00 -3.31 6.47
C ASN A 72 -15.85 -3.59 4.97
N HIS A 73 -14.61 -3.62 4.48
CA HIS A 73 -14.33 -3.74 3.04
C HIS A 73 -14.85 -5.05 2.42
N ASP A 74 -15.13 -6.08 3.24
CA ASP A 74 -15.67 -7.38 2.84
C ASP A 74 -17.18 -7.51 3.09
N SER A 75 -17.86 -6.47 3.58
CA SER A 75 -19.26 -6.49 3.96
C SER A 75 -20.22 -6.35 2.77
N ASN A 76 -21.47 -6.70 3.01
CA ASN A 76 -22.52 -6.55 2.02
C ASN A 76 -22.90 -5.07 1.82
N GLU A 77 -22.78 -4.24 2.85
CA GLU A 77 -22.98 -2.79 2.76
C GLU A 77 -21.98 -2.16 1.78
N CYS A 78 -20.70 -2.50 1.93
CA CYS A 78 -19.64 -2.06 1.01
C CYS A 78 -19.92 -2.53 -0.42
N TYR A 79 -20.29 -3.80 -0.60
CA TYR A 79 -20.62 -4.36 -1.91
C TYR A 79 -21.80 -3.64 -2.56
N ASN A 80 -22.91 -3.47 -1.84
CA ASN A 80 -24.12 -2.84 -2.36
C ASN A 80 -23.88 -1.36 -2.70
N PHE A 81 -23.13 -0.65 -1.87
CA PHE A 81 -22.75 0.73 -2.13
C PHE A 81 -21.92 0.83 -3.43
N LEU A 82 -20.86 0.04 -3.57
CA LEU A 82 -20.00 0.06 -4.75
C LEU A 82 -20.73 -0.38 -6.02
N LYS A 83 -21.59 -1.40 -5.92
CA LYS A 83 -22.44 -1.85 -7.05
C LYS A 83 -23.36 -0.74 -7.54
N LYS A 84 -23.89 0.09 -6.64
CA LYS A 84 -24.76 1.22 -6.98
C LYS A 84 -24.00 2.33 -7.68
N ILE A 85 -22.79 2.69 -7.20
CA ILE A 85 -22.03 3.85 -7.73
C ILE A 85 -21.14 3.50 -8.92
N LYS A 86 -20.88 2.21 -9.19
CA LYS A 86 -20.08 1.70 -10.31
C LYS A 86 -18.74 2.46 -10.46
N PRO A 87 -17.83 2.34 -9.50
CA PRO A 87 -16.61 3.12 -9.47
C PRO A 87 -15.66 2.72 -10.60
N LYS A 88 -14.97 3.70 -11.19
CA LYS A 88 -13.96 3.42 -12.21
C LYS A 88 -12.66 2.90 -11.61
N LEU A 89 -12.17 3.55 -10.56
CA LEU A 89 -10.85 3.30 -10.01
C LEU A 89 -10.89 3.35 -8.47
N GLY A 90 -10.17 2.42 -7.86
CA GLY A 90 -9.89 2.40 -6.42
C GLY A 90 -8.41 2.69 -6.13
N LEU A 91 -8.14 3.14 -4.89
CA LEU A 91 -6.80 3.35 -4.35
C LEU A 91 -6.75 2.85 -2.91
N ILE A 92 -5.74 2.06 -2.56
CA ILE A 92 -5.55 1.55 -1.20
C ILE A 92 -4.58 2.45 -0.44
N SER A 93 -5.07 3.19 0.55
CA SER A 93 -4.26 3.86 1.56
C SER A 93 -4.10 3.02 2.83
N GLY A 94 -5.09 2.17 3.12
CA GLY A 94 -5.09 1.20 4.21
C GLY A 94 -6.26 0.26 4.06
N ALA A 95 -6.00 -1.02 3.92
CA ALA A 95 -7.04 -2.02 3.79
C ALA A 95 -6.55 -3.38 4.30
N ARG A 96 -7.52 -4.23 4.61
CA ARG A 96 -7.33 -5.68 4.68
C ARG A 96 -7.34 -6.26 3.27
N ILE A 97 -7.37 -7.56 3.15
CA ILE A 97 -7.63 -8.23 1.87
C ILE A 97 -8.99 -7.77 1.34
N ILE A 98 -8.99 -7.21 0.16
CA ILE A 98 -10.22 -6.82 -0.54
C ILE A 98 -10.68 -8.03 -1.34
N PRO A 99 -11.93 -8.54 -1.11
CA PRO A 99 -12.42 -9.71 -1.81
C PRO A 99 -12.59 -9.48 -3.31
N GLY A 100 -12.43 -10.55 -4.10
CA GLY A 100 -12.62 -10.50 -5.56
C GLY A 100 -13.95 -9.89 -5.99
N LYS A 101 -15.06 -10.25 -5.31
CA LYS A 101 -16.38 -9.65 -5.58
C LYS A 101 -16.43 -8.12 -5.48
N ILE A 102 -15.54 -7.51 -4.67
CA ILE A 102 -15.39 -6.06 -4.55
C ILE A 102 -14.49 -5.53 -5.67
N ILE A 103 -13.38 -6.22 -5.97
CA ILE A 103 -12.45 -5.82 -7.03
C ILE A 103 -13.15 -5.77 -8.40
N GLU A 104 -14.01 -6.73 -8.69
CA GLU A 104 -14.77 -6.85 -9.94
C GLU A 104 -15.81 -5.74 -10.17
N LEU A 105 -16.16 -4.97 -9.14
CA LEU A 105 -17.06 -3.82 -9.27
C LEU A 105 -16.38 -2.58 -9.88
N PHE A 106 -15.06 -2.58 -9.96
CA PHE A 106 -14.30 -1.46 -10.50
C PHE A 106 -14.01 -1.64 -11.99
N GLU A 107 -14.37 -0.63 -12.79
CA GLU A 107 -14.18 -0.65 -14.25
C GLU A 107 -12.70 -0.85 -14.65
N ILE A 108 -11.79 -0.14 -13.98
CA ILE A 108 -10.34 -0.19 -14.23
C ILE A 108 -9.65 -1.13 -13.24
N GLY A 109 -10.03 -1.06 -11.97
CA GLY A 109 -9.46 -1.85 -10.88
C GLY A 109 -9.10 -1.01 -9.67
N ILE A 110 -8.32 -1.59 -8.76
CA ILE A 110 -7.91 -0.97 -7.49
C ILE A 110 -6.38 -0.95 -7.43
N ILE A 111 -5.80 0.25 -7.29
CA ILE A 111 -4.35 0.44 -7.18
C ILE A 111 -3.91 0.16 -5.75
N ASN A 112 -2.85 -0.65 -5.61
CA ASN A 112 -2.08 -0.79 -4.38
C ASN A 112 -0.61 -0.42 -4.62
N PHE A 113 0.04 0.12 -3.59
CA PHE A 113 1.48 0.36 -3.55
C PHE A 113 2.12 -0.64 -2.60
N HIS A 114 2.84 -1.59 -3.15
CA HIS A 114 3.56 -2.60 -2.41
C HIS A 114 5.04 -2.19 -2.28
N PRO A 115 5.59 -2.09 -1.04
CA PRO A 115 7.01 -1.75 -0.82
C PRO A 115 7.91 -2.97 -1.05
N GLY A 116 7.78 -3.61 -2.19
CA GLY A 116 8.52 -4.79 -2.63
C GLY A 116 8.49 -4.91 -4.15
N ASP A 117 9.45 -5.67 -4.68
CA ASP A 117 9.55 -5.97 -6.10
C ASP A 117 8.65 -7.16 -6.46
N ILE A 118 7.45 -6.90 -6.94
CA ILE A 118 6.56 -7.95 -7.45
C ILE A 118 7.09 -8.42 -8.84
N PRO A 119 7.25 -9.72 -9.11
CA PRO A 119 6.80 -10.86 -8.31
C PRO A 119 7.82 -11.41 -7.30
N THR A 120 9.02 -10.89 -7.25
CA THR A 120 10.14 -11.47 -6.50
C THR A 120 9.95 -11.38 -4.99
N ILE A 121 9.48 -10.22 -4.49
CA ILE A 121 9.28 -9.96 -3.07
C ILE A 121 7.81 -9.63 -2.83
N ARG A 122 7.07 -10.57 -2.26
CA ARG A 122 5.64 -10.48 -1.97
C ARG A 122 5.39 -10.69 -0.49
N GLY A 123 4.40 -9.98 0.06
CA GLY A 123 3.96 -10.14 1.43
C GLY A 123 4.51 -9.11 2.40
N LEU A 124 4.55 -9.47 3.66
CA LEU A 124 4.94 -8.57 4.74
C LEU A 124 6.46 -8.44 4.89
N ASN A 125 6.89 -7.36 5.57
CA ASN A 125 8.31 -7.09 5.85
C ASN A 125 9.20 -7.04 4.60
N SER A 126 8.67 -6.51 3.49
CA SER A 126 9.30 -6.54 2.16
C SER A 126 10.65 -5.86 2.14
N SER A 127 10.84 -4.72 2.84
CA SER A 127 12.15 -4.04 2.95
C SER A 127 13.19 -4.91 3.65
N LEU A 128 12.80 -5.61 4.72
CA LEU A 128 13.69 -6.54 5.41
C LEU A 128 14.04 -7.75 4.55
N ARG A 129 13.06 -8.24 3.77
CA ARG A 129 13.28 -9.36 2.85
C ARG A 129 14.21 -8.99 1.71
N ALA A 130 14.10 -7.77 1.17
CA ALA A 130 15.05 -7.25 0.19
C ALA A 130 16.48 -7.24 0.76
N ILE A 131 16.67 -6.80 1.99
CA ILE A 131 17.96 -6.83 2.68
C ILE A 131 18.46 -8.28 2.82
N LYS A 132 17.61 -9.21 3.27
CA LYS A 132 17.98 -10.63 3.44
C LYS A 132 18.44 -11.27 2.14
N LEU A 133 17.79 -10.93 1.03
CA LEU A 133 18.07 -11.47 -0.31
C LEU A 133 19.13 -10.66 -1.09
N ASN A 134 19.69 -9.61 -0.51
CA ASN A 134 20.56 -8.64 -1.19
C ASN A 134 19.92 -8.11 -2.49
N HIS A 135 18.62 -7.84 -2.44
CA HIS A 135 17.81 -7.35 -3.56
C HIS A 135 17.58 -5.84 -3.44
N PRO A 136 17.54 -5.07 -4.54
CA PRO A 136 17.24 -3.65 -4.47
C PRO A 136 15.92 -3.33 -3.76
N GLN A 137 15.86 -2.19 -3.06
CA GLN A 137 14.59 -1.68 -2.54
C GLN A 137 13.76 -1.13 -3.71
N ILE A 138 12.62 -1.72 -3.94
CA ILE A 138 11.73 -1.38 -5.06
C ILE A 138 10.31 -1.22 -4.54
N ILE A 139 9.60 -0.22 -5.06
CA ILE A 139 8.15 -0.11 -4.89
C ILE A 139 7.48 -0.54 -6.18
N THR A 140 6.44 -1.32 -6.04
CA THR A 140 5.56 -1.70 -7.13
C THR A 140 4.17 -1.09 -6.94
N ALA A 141 3.73 -0.26 -7.87
CA ALA A 141 2.34 0.14 -8.02
C ALA A 141 1.64 -0.85 -8.95
N HIS A 142 0.55 -1.44 -8.50
CA HIS A 142 -0.15 -2.46 -9.27
C HIS A 142 -1.67 -2.39 -9.08
N LEU A 143 -2.43 -2.84 -10.09
CA LEU A 143 -3.83 -3.17 -9.93
C LEU A 143 -3.92 -4.54 -9.27
N ILE A 144 -4.62 -4.62 -8.14
CA ILE A 144 -4.76 -5.87 -7.39
C ILE A 144 -5.69 -6.85 -8.10
N ASP A 145 -5.49 -8.12 -7.85
CA ASP A 145 -6.39 -9.22 -8.21
C ASP A 145 -6.73 -10.07 -6.98
N ASN A 146 -7.26 -11.28 -7.18
CA ASN A 146 -7.65 -12.20 -6.13
C ASN A 146 -6.47 -12.83 -5.35
N LYS A 147 -5.23 -12.62 -5.82
CA LYS A 147 -4.03 -13.10 -5.13
C LYS A 147 -3.32 -11.93 -4.45
N ILE A 148 -2.69 -12.18 -3.32
CA ILE A 148 -1.97 -11.12 -2.58
C ILE A 148 -0.72 -10.72 -3.34
N ASP A 149 -0.47 -9.40 -3.43
CA ASP A 149 0.65 -8.78 -4.15
C ASP A 149 0.83 -9.39 -5.55
N SER A 150 -0.23 -9.31 -6.34
CA SER A 150 -0.38 -9.86 -7.69
C SER A 150 -1.19 -8.89 -8.56
N GLY A 151 -1.44 -9.29 -9.81
CA GLY A 151 -2.28 -8.55 -10.75
C GLY A 151 -1.48 -7.86 -11.84
N THR A 152 -1.87 -6.64 -12.20
CA THR A 152 -1.24 -5.88 -13.29
C THR A 152 -0.29 -4.84 -12.74
N ILE A 153 1.00 -4.95 -13.02
CA ILE A 153 2.01 -3.95 -12.64
C ILE A 153 1.83 -2.71 -13.50
N LEU A 154 1.65 -1.57 -12.84
CA LEU A 154 1.57 -0.26 -13.49
C LEU A 154 2.95 0.40 -13.58
N LEU A 155 3.65 0.45 -12.45
CA LEU A 155 4.94 1.10 -12.31
C LEU A 155 5.80 0.37 -11.28
N LYS A 156 7.12 0.39 -11.50
CA LYS A 156 8.11 0.06 -10.48
C LYS A 156 9.07 1.23 -10.32
N LYS A 157 9.51 1.45 -9.08
CA LYS A 157 10.54 2.43 -8.81
C LYS A 157 11.56 1.87 -7.82
N ARG A 158 12.82 1.86 -8.24
CA ARG A 158 13.96 1.55 -7.38
C ARG A 158 14.26 2.75 -6.49
N ILE A 159 14.56 2.49 -5.22
CA ILE A 159 14.99 3.50 -4.25
C ILE A 159 16.52 3.57 -4.26
N GLU A 160 17.04 4.79 -4.38
CA GLU A 160 18.45 5.03 -4.22
C GLU A 160 18.82 5.07 -2.73
N LEU A 161 19.82 4.27 -2.38
CA LEU A 161 20.32 4.17 -1.01
C LEU A 161 21.70 4.84 -0.91
N HIS A 162 21.94 5.45 0.25
CA HIS A 162 23.24 5.93 0.65
C HIS A 162 23.84 5.03 1.72
N ASN A 163 25.17 4.93 1.78
CA ASN A 163 25.87 4.07 2.76
C ASN A 163 25.56 4.45 4.22
N SER A 164 25.09 5.68 4.46
CA SER A 164 24.65 6.16 5.79
C SER A 164 23.19 5.87 6.10
N ASP A 165 22.41 5.35 5.15
CA ASP A 165 20.99 5.07 5.40
C ASP A 165 20.81 3.98 6.46
N THR A 166 19.95 4.25 7.40
CA THR A 166 19.46 3.26 8.36
C THR A 166 18.23 2.54 7.80
N ILE A 167 17.77 1.49 8.48
CA ILE A 167 16.51 0.84 8.11
C ILE A 167 15.31 1.80 8.21
N PHE A 168 15.38 2.80 9.11
CA PHE A 168 14.36 3.84 9.21
C PHE A 168 14.33 4.71 7.97
N ASP A 169 15.51 5.16 7.49
CA ASP A 169 15.65 5.96 6.27
C ASP A 169 15.14 5.20 5.05
N ILE A 170 15.50 3.94 4.92
CA ILE A 170 15.00 3.07 3.84
C ILE A 170 13.47 3.00 3.84
N ASN A 171 12.86 2.75 5.00
CA ASN A 171 11.39 2.67 5.09
C ASN A 171 10.70 4.02 4.85
N GLU A 172 11.30 5.14 5.27
CA GLU A 172 10.77 6.48 4.95
C GLU A 172 10.92 6.81 3.46
N LYS A 173 12.04 6.50 2.83
CA LYS A 173 12.22 6.65 1.37
C LYS A 173 11.17 5.83 0.61
N LEU A 174 10.98 4.56 0.98
CA LEU A 174 9.93 3.71 0.42
C LEU A 174 8.53 4.32 0.63
N TYR A 175 8.27 4.89 1.79
CA TYR A 175 7.00 5.51 2.10
C TYR A 175 6.72 6.75 1.25
N PHE A 176 7.65 7.69 1.18
CA PHE A 176 7.49 8.91 0.39
C PHE A 176 7.36 8.60 -1.11
N GLU A 177 8.07 7.60 -1.58
CA GLU A 177 8.01 7.24 -2.98
C GLU A 177 6.66 6.65 -3.38
N GLN A 178 5.96 5.93 -2.48
CA GLN A 178 4.58 5.51 -2.72
C GLN A 178 3.66 6.71 -3.00
N ILE A 179 3.85 7.81 -2.26
CA ILE A 179 3.05 9.03 -2.43
C ILE A 179 3.38 9.69 -3.77
N SER A 180 4.67 9.82 -4.12
CA SER A 180 5.11 10.44 -5.38
C SER A 180 4.58 9.71 -6.62
N MET A 181 4.36 8.39 -6.51
CA MET A 181 3.89 7.55 -7.61
C MET A 181 2.36 7.63 -7.84
N ILE A 182 1.57 8.22 -6.94
CA ILE A 182 0.09 8.17 -6.98
C ILE A 182 -0.43 8.69 -8.33
N LYS A 183 -0.09 9.93 -8.70
CA LYS A 183 -0.62 10.55 -9.92
C LYS A 183 -0.26 9.74 -11.17
N LYS A 184 1.01 9.39 -11.33
CA LYS A 184 1.48 8.63 -12.49
C LYS A 184 0.84 7.23 -12.58
N SER A 185 0.62 6.57 -11.44
CA SER A 185 -0.05 5.27 -11.39
C SER A 185 -1.52 5.36 -11.81
N ILE A 186 -2.21 6.43 -11.38
CA ILE A 186 -3.60 6.70 -11.81
C ILE A 186 -3.66 6.94 -13.32
N ASP A 187 -2.74 7.75 -13.87
CA ASP A 187 -2.68 8.05 -15.30
C ASP A 187 -2.40 6.77 -16.13
N TYR A 188 -1.51 5.90 -15.64
CA TYR A 188 -1.21 4.61 -16.29
C TYR A 188 -2.43 3.67 -16.26
N ALA A 189 -3.09 3.54 -15.10
CA ALA A 189 -4.27 2.71 -14.97
C ALA A 189 -5.40 3.19 -15.92
N LYS A 190 -5.67 4.50 -15.95
CA LYS A 190 -6.68 5.10 -16.86
C LYS A 190 -6.32 4.95 -18.32
N GLY A 191 -5.05 4.97 -18.68
CA GLY A 191 -4.56 4.77 -20.03
C GLY A 191 -4.44 3.31 -20.46
N GLY A 192 -4.88 2.36 -19.62
CA GLY A 192 -4.75 0.92 -19.90
C GLY A 192 -3.31 0.43 -19.98
N LYS A 193 -2.38 1.18 -19.39
CA LYS A 193 -0.96 0.83 -19.35
C LYS A 193 -0.72 -0.08 -18.15
N GLY A 194 0.03 -1.15 -18.38
CA GLY A 194 0.41 -2.09 -17.33
C GLY A 194 0.72 -3.45 -17.91
N GLU A 195 1.46 -4.24 -17.15
CA GLU A 195 1.86 -5.58 -17.52
C GLU A 195 1.23 -6.58 -16.54
N LYS A 196 0.39 -7.48 -17.06
CA LYS A 196 -0.15 -8.57 -16.27
C LYS A 196 0.94 -9.63 -16.07
N ILE A 197 1.26 -9.89 -14.81
CA ILE A 197 2.31 -10.83 -14.48
C ILE A 197 1.76 -12.19 -14.07
N LYS A 198 2.50 -13.24 -14.42
CA LYS A 198 2.29 -14.59 -13.88
C LYS A 198 3.02 -14.70 -12.55
N ILE A 199 2.31 -15.08 -11.51
CA ILE A 199 2.86 -15.28 -10.17
C ILE A 199 3.15 -16.78 -9.98
N ASP A 200 4.40 -17.09 -9.77
CA ASP A 200 4.93 -18.41 -9.42
C ASP A 200 5.71 -18.40 -8.08
N THR A 201 5.90 -17.21 -7.49
CA THR A 201 6.66 -17.03 -6.25
C THR A 201 5.77 -17.15 -5.01
N LYS A 202 6.40 -17.58 -3.90
CA LYS A 202 5.75 -17.70 -2.60
C LYS A 202 5.42 -16.31 -2.03
N TYR A 203 4.27 -16.21 -1.36
CA TYR A 203 3.90 -15.10 -0.51
C TYR A 203 4.43 -15.32 0.91
N HIS A 204 4.99 -14.27 1.53
CA HIS A 204 5.62 -14.35 2.84
C HIS A 204 4.91 -13.48 3.87
N MET A 205 4.55 -14.07 5.00
CA MET A 205 3.95 -13.37 6.15
C MET A 205 4.94 -13.17 7.30
N GLU A 206 5.95 -14.02 7.39
CA GLU A 206 6.94 -14.03 8.45
C GLU A 206 8.00 -12.93 8.30
N CYS A 207 8.56 -12.48 9.43
CA CYS A 207 9.78 -11.67 9.43
C CYS A 207 10.97 -12.53 8.95
N PRO A 208 11.83 -12.03 8.04
CA PRO A 208 12.97 -12.79 7.54
C PRO A 208 14.15 -12.87 8.54
N PHE A 209 14.07 -12.16 9.67
CA PHE A 209 15.08 -12.12 10.73
C PHE A 209 14.46 -12.48 12.07
N ASP A 210 15.15 -13.34 12.83
CA ASP A 210 14.70 -13.79 14.15
C ASP A 210 14.91 -12.69 15.19
N ASP A 211 16.03 -11.96 15.07
CA ASP A 211 16.43 -10.89 15.99
C ASP A 211 17.18 -9.74 15.29
N LYS A 212 17.54 -8.74 16.10
CA LYS A 212 18.27 -7.56 15.63
C LYS A 212 19.70 -7.89 15.20
N GLU A 213 20.38 -8.80 15.87
CA GLU A 213 21.77 -9.17 15.58
C GLU A 213 21.88 -9.82 14.19
N SER A 214 21.00 -10.77 13.89
CA SER A 214 20.92 -11.40 12.57
C SER A 214 20.63 -10.37 11.47
N PHE A 215 19.73 -9.41 11.72
CA PHE A 215 19.47 -8.31 10.80
C PHE A 215 20.72 -7.45 10.55
N GLU A 216 21.42 -6.99 11.60
CA GLU A 216 22.58 -6.12 11.48
C GLU A 216 23.72 -6.75 10.66
N LYS A 217 23.91 -8.08 10.79
CA LYS A 217 24.90 -8.83 9.99
C LYS A 217 24.61 -8.74 8.49
N TYR A 218 23.34 -8.86 8.08
CA TYR A 218 22.94 -8.72 6.67
C TYR A 218 22.95 -7.27 6.22
N PHE A 219 22.50 -6.37 7.07
CA PHE A 219 22.40 -4.95 6.75
C PHE A 219 23.76 -4.31 6.49
N LYS A 220 24.80 -4.65 7.27
CA LYS A 220 26.18 -4.22 7.04
C LYS A 220 26.76 -4.63 5.67
N LYS A 221 26.26 -5.72 5.09
CA LYS A 221 26.66 -6.17 3.75
C LYS A 221 25.83 -5.52 2.65
N TYR A 222 24.58 -5.28 2.96
CA TYR A 222 23.62 -4.73 2.02
C TYR A 222 23.88 -3.25 1.73
N ASN A 223 24.31 -2.49 2.71
CA ASN A 223 24.50 -1.03 2.64
C ASN A 223 25.97 -0.62 2.28
N LYS A 224 26.73 -1.52 1.65
CA LYS A 224 28.06 -1.25 1.07
C LYS A 224 27.93 -1.05 -0.43
#